data_363e5a0980880b0b4bc051278b2b4267
#
_entry.id   363e5a0980880b0b4bc051278b2b4267
#
_cell.length_a   1.000
_cell.length_b   1.000
_cell.length_c   1.000
_cell.angle_alpha   90.00
_cell.angle_beta   90.00
_cell.angle_gamma   90.00
#
_symmetry.space_group_name_H-M   'P 1'
#
loop_
_entity.id
_entity.type
_entity.pdbx_description
1 polymer ?
#
loop_
_entity_poly.entity_id
_entity_poly.type
_entity_poly.pdbx_seq_one_letter_code
_entity_poly.pdbx_strand_id
1 'polypeptide(L)'
;MVEEQPGSRQRGPLTPNNLKSQALVLHTSGTSGKKKVVPYSMRHLIVGACCVIQSWNLHPNQVNMNMMPLFHVGGIVRNLWAPVLSGSSTILCSGFDPNAWWTLTTQLGATWYYAAPTMHHAILASKPAEIDPSTQLQIRMICNAAGGLLPSLANELRATFNCTVLPSYGMTECMPI
;
A
#
# COMPACT_ATOMS: atom_id res chain seq x y z
N MET A 1 12.51 32.49 -20.25
CA MET A 1 11.20 32.03 -20.79
C MET A 1 11.53 31.15 -21.98
N VAL A 2 11.36 29.83 -21.83
CA VAL A 2 11.48 28.88 -22.93
C VAL A 2 10.07 28.64 -23.42
N GLU A 3 9.75 29.13 -24.61
CA GLU A 3 8.48 28.84 -25.30
C GLU A 3 8.49 27.35 -25.71
N GLU A 4 7.67 26.54 -25.05
CA GLU A 4 7.32 25.20 -25.55
C GLU A 4 6.40 25.36 -26.76
N GLN A 5 6.91 25.06 -27.95
CA GLN A 5 6.07 24.88 -29.12
C GLN A 5 5.17 23.66 -28.94
N PRO A 6 3.85 23.78 -29.16
CA PRO A 6 2.95 22.64 -29.14
C PRO A 6 3.18 21.79 -30.38
N GLY A 7 4.14 20.81 -30.25
CA GLY A 7 4.28 19.78 -31.25
C GLY A 7 3.04 18.90 -31.23
N SER A 8 2.23 18.96 -32.28
CA SER A 8 1.13 18.05 -32.54
C SER A 8 1.70 16.60 -32.70
N ARG A 9 1.88 15.90 -31.58
CA ARG A 9 2.09 14.46 -31.62
C ARG A 9 0.80 13.84 -32.15
N GLN A 10 0.75 13.51 -33.43
CA GLN A 10 -0.27 12.62 -33.95
C GLN A 10 -0.24 11.34 -33.12
N ARG A 11 -1.23 11.19 -32.24
CA ARG A 11 -1.42 9.92 -31.53
C ARG A 11 -1.85 8.90 -32.57
N GLY A 12 -0.96 7.98 -32.89
CA GLY A 12 -1.32 6.78 -33.66
C GLY A 12 -2.47 6.01 -32.98
N PRO A 13 -3.11 5.09 -33.67
CA PRO A 13 -4.17 4.30 -33.08
C PRO A 13 -3.66 3.62 -31.79
N LEU A 14 -4.45 3.73 -30.71
CA LEU A 14 -4.15 3.11 -29.44
C LEU A 14 -4.11 1.60 -29.64
N THR A 15 -2.93 1.01 -29.68
CA THR A 15 -2.78 -0.44 -29.61
C THR A 15 -3.02 -0.88 -28.16
N PRO A 16 -3.93 -1.83 -27.91
CA PRO A 16 -4.15 -2.35 -26.58
C PRO A 16 -2.84 -2.89 -25.99
N ASN A 17 -2.55 -2.55 -24.73
CA ASN A 17 -1.44 -3.14 -24.01
C ASN A 17 -1.65 -4.66 -23.88
N ASN A 18 -0.59 -5.42 -24.10
CA ASN A 18 -0.60 -6.85 -23.84
C ASN A 18 0.07 -7.17 -22.49
N LEU A 19 -0.03 -8.40 -22.03
CA LEU A 19 0.52 -8.82 -20.73
C LEU A 19 2.04 -8.66 -20.62
N LYS A 20 2.76 -8.56 -21.73
CA LYS A 20 4.22 -8.36 -21.77
C LYS A 20 4.61 -6.88 -21.82
N SER A 21 3.66 -5.96 -22.07
CA SER A 21 3.92 -4.52 -22.09
C SER A 21 4.48 -4.07 -20.76
N GLN A 22 5.51 -3.21 -20.78
CA GLN A 22 6.00 -2.55 -19.57
C GLN A 22 4.90 -1.63 -19.02
N ALA A 23 4.60 -1.77 -17.73
CA ALA A 23 3.52 -1.06 -17.09
C ALA A 23 3.98 -0.18 -15.92
N LEU A 24 5.08 -0.54 -15.28
CA LEU A 24 5.63 0.19 -14.14
C LEU A 24 7.15 0.03 -14.11
N VAL A 25 7.84 1.09 -13.69
CA VAL A 25 9.27 1.08 -13.39
C VAL A 25 9.46 1.64 -11.99
N LEU A 26 10.09 0.88 -11.13
CA LEU A 26 10.49 1.33 -9.79
C LEU A 26 12.02 1.34 -9.66
N HIS A 27 12.51 2.07 -8.67
CA HIS A 27 13.92 2.16 -8.35
C HIS A 27 14.18 1.61 -6.94
N THR A 28 15.31 0.91 -6.77
CA THR A 28 15.79 0.51 -5.45
C THR A 28 17.08 1.26 -5.12
N SER A 29 17.36 1.43 -3.83
CA SER A 29 18.54 2.14 -3.34
C SER A 29 19.85 1.39 -3.54
N GLY A 30 19.88 0.19 -4.13
CA GLY A 30 21.09 -0.60 -4.41
C GLY A 30 22.18 -0.54 -3.33
N THR A 31 22.70 -1.66 -2.89
CA THR A 31 23.78 -1.73 -1.87
C THR A 31 25.11 -1.10 -2.33
N SER A 32 25.29 -0.89 -3.65
CA SER A 32 26.50 -0.32 -4.27
C SER A 32 26.40 1.19 -4.56
N GLY A 33 25.42 1.89 -4.01
CA GLY A 33 25.19 3.33 -4.25
C GLY A 33 24.55 3.66 -5.61
N LYS A 34 24.49 2.72 -6.55
CA LYS A 34 23.78 2.91 -7.82
C LYS A 34 22.34 2.44 -7.70
N LYS A 35 21.39 3.30 -8.07
CA LYS A 35 19.98 2.93 -8.12
C LYS A 35 19.77 1.83 -9.15
N LYS A 36 19.13 0.73 -8.74
CA LYS A 36 18.71 -0.31 -9.67
C LYS A 36 17.35 0.06 -10.26
N VAL A 37 17.17 -0.16 -11.54
CA VAL A 37 15.91 0.00 -12.25
C VAL A 37 15.21 -1.34 -12.30
N VAL A 38 13.97 -1.39 -11.81
CA VAL A 38 13.15 -2.62 -11.76
C VAL A 38 11.91 -2.41 -12.63
N PRO A 39 11.92 -2.92 -13.87
CA PRO A 39 10.77 -2.86 -14.76
C PRO A 39 9.79 -4.00 -14.47
N TYR A 40 8.49 -3.68 -14.48
CA TYR A 40 7.42 -4.66 -14.37
C TYR A 40 6.55 -4.65 -15.61
N SER A 41 6.23 -5.82 -16.11
CA SER A 41 5.20 -5.96 -17.14
C SER A 41 3.79 -5.88 -16.51
N MET A 42 2.78 -5.70 -17.34
CA MET A 42 1.37 -5.77 -16.92
C MET A 42 1.07 -7.10 -16.23
N ARG A 43 1.65 -8.20 -16.75
CA ARG A 43 1.51 -9.53 -16.14
C ARG A 43 2.05 -9.56 -14.70
N HIS A 44 3.23 -8.98 -14.46
CA HIS A 44 3.81 -8.94 -13.11
C HIS A 44 2.89 -8.21 -12.13
N LEU A 45 2.33 -7.06 -12.54
CA LEU A 45 1.41 -6.29 -11.69
C LEU A 45 0.15 -7.08 -11.36
N ILE A 46 -0.48 -7.70 -12.35
CA ILE A 46 -1.71 -8.48 -12.17
C ILE A 46 -1.45 -9.70 -11.28
N VAL A 47 -0.43 -10.50 -11.59
CA VAL A 47 -0.11 -11.71 -10.82
C VAL A 47 0.26 -11.35 -9.39
N GLY A 48 1.11 -10.33 -9.19
CA GLY A 48 1.49 -9.86 -7.85
C GLY A 48 0.29 -9.38 -7.04
N ALA A 49 -0.62 -8.62 -7.66
CA ALA A 49 -1.85 -8.20 -6.99
C ALA A 49 -2.77 -9.39 -6.67
N CYS A 50 -2.93 -10.36 -7.58
CA CYS A 50 -3.72 -11.57 -7.33
C CYS A 50 -3.15 -12.40 -6.18
N CYS A 51 -1.82 -12.53 -6.08
CA CYS A 51 -1.19 -13.21 -4.93
C CYS A 51 -1.52 -12.52 -3.60
N VAL A 52 -1.49 -11.18 -3.57
CA VAL A 52 -1.88 -10.41 -2.39
C VAL A 52 -3.36 -10.61 -2.06
N ILE A 53 -4.23 -10.53 -3.07
CA ILE A 53 -5.67 -10.72 -2.90
C ILE A 53 -5.96 -12.09 -2.26
N GLN A 54 -5.35 -13.15 -2.77
CA GLN A 54 -5.55 -14.51 -2.25
C GLN A 54 -4.95 -14.68 -0.84
N SER A 55 -3.72 -14.20 -0.63
CA SER A 55 -3.01 -14.37 0.64
C SER A 55 -3.66 -13.61 1.79
N TRP A 56 -4.23 -12.45 1.51
CA TRP A 56 -4.86 -11.58 2.51
C TRP A 56 -6.38 -11.66 2.50
N ASN A 57 -6.95 -12.53 1.68
CA ASN A 57 -8.39 -12.71 1.51
C ASN A 57 -9.11 -11.37 1.27
N LEU A 58 -8.58 -10.58 0.31
CA LEU A 58 -9.18 -9.29 -0.02
C LEU A 58 -10.48 -9.48 -0.81
N HIS A 59 -11.50 -8.68 -0.47
CA HIS A 59 -12.83 -8.75 -1.07
C HIS A 59 -13.52 -7.37 -1.10
N PRO A 60 -14.60 -7.18 -1.87
CA PRO A 60 -15.20 -5.87 -2.15
C PRO A 60 -15.64 -5.04 -0.92
N ASN A 61 -15.96 -5.68 0.19
CA ASN A 61 -16.43 -4.97 1.39
C ASN A 61 -15.31 -4.45 2.29
N GLN A 62 -14.08 -4.44 1.81
CA GLN A 62 -12.93 -3.96 2.57
C GLN A 62 -12.51 -2.56 2.13
N VAL A 63 -11.97 -1.80 3.07
CA VAL A 63 -11.44 -0.47 2.85
C VAL A 63 -9.99 -0.43 3.36
N ASN A 64 -9.05 -0.20 2.46
CA ASN A 64 -7.64 -0.06 2.78
C ASN A 64 -7.31 1.40 3.16
N MET A 65 -6.53 1.60 4.22
CA MET A 65 -5.88 2.87 4.50
C MET A 65 -4.45 2.86 3.95
N ASN A 66 -4.20 3.63 2.90
CA ASN A 66 -2.88 3.75 2.28
C ASN A 66 -2.21 5.09 2.60
N MET A 67 -1.21 5.05 3.46
CA MET A 67 -0.27 6.15 3.70
C MET A 67 1.16 5.80 3.23
N MET A 68 1.33 4.66 2.57
CA MET A 68 2.61 4.28 1.94
C MET A 68 2.81 5.01 0.62
N PRO A 69 4.05 5.42 0.28
CA PRO A 69 4.34 6.10 -0.96
C PRO A 69 4.02 5.23 -2.19
N LEU A 70 3.38 5.81 -3.20
CA LEU A 70 3.06 5.10 -4.45
C LEU A 70 4.29 4.82 -5.33
N PHE A 71 5.43 5.47 -5.06
CA PHE A 71 6.70 5.13 -5.71
C PHE A 71 7.40 3.90 -5.09
N HIS A 72 6.78 3.27 -4.11
CA HIS A 72 7.23 2.02 -3.48
C HIS A 72 6.28 0.88 -3.83
N VAL A 73 6.83 -0.33 -4.07
CA VAL A 73 6.03 -1.52 -4.46
C VAL A 73 4.90 -1.83 -3.47
N GLY A 74 5.14 -1.61 -2.18
CA GLY A 74 4.12 -1.79 -1.14
C GLY A 74 2.94 -0.84 -1.32
N GLY A 75 3.21 0.44 -1.55
CA GLY A 75 2.16 1.44 -1.75
C GLY A 75 1.37 1.23 -3.03
N ILE A 76 2.06 1.00 -4.15
CA ILE A 76 1.36 0.91 -5.44
C ILE A 76 0.73 -0.46 -5.70
N VAL A 77 1.38 -1.57 -5.36
CA VAL A 77 0.84 -2.91 -5.67
C VAL A 77 -0.06 -3.41 -4.54
N ARG A 78 0.41 -3.39 -3.30
CA ARG A 78 -0.34 -3.96 -2.16
C ARG A 78 -1.48 -3.08 -1.71
N ASN A 79 -1.27 -1.76 -1.68
CA ASN A 79 -2.25 -0.80 -1.15
C ASN A 79 -3.11 -0.12 -2.21
N LEU A 80 -2.80 -0.26 -3.50
CA LEU A 80 -3.63 0.30 -4.56
C LEU A 80 -4.11 -0.77 -5.55
N TRP A 81 -3.21 -1.46 -6.26
CA TRP A 81 -3.63 -2.42 -7.29
C TRP A 81 -4.39 -3.61 -6.73
N ALA A 82 -3.92 -4.22 -5.63
CA ALA A 82 -4.59 -5.38 -5.07
C ALA A 82 -6.01 -5.03 -4.55
N PRO A 83 -6.23 -3.96 -3.76
CA PRO A 83 -7.57 -3.51 -3.42
C PRO A 83 -8.46 -3.28 -4.63
N VAL A 84 -8.00 -2.51 -5.63
CA VAL A 84 -8.82 -2.19 -6.82
C VAL A 84 -9.20 -3.46 -7.58
N LEU A 85 -8.28 -4.39 -7.79
CA LEU A 85 -8.56 -5.65 -8.50
C LEU A 85 -9.44 -6.60 -7.68
N SER A 86 -9.45 -6.50 -6.36
CA SER A 86 -10.38 -7.28 -5.50
C SER A 86 -11.77 -6.66 -5.43
N GLY A 87 -11.98 -5.48 -6.02
CA GLY A 87 -13.23 -4.72 -5.91
C GLY A 87 -13.37 -3.97 -4.57
N SER A 88 -12.34 -3.94 -3.74
CA SER A 88 -12.33 -3.19 -2.49
C SER A 88 -11.93 -1.72 -2.70
N SER A 89 -12.07 -0.90 -1.67
CA SER A 89 -11.76 0.52 -1.71
C SER A 89 -10.40 0.83 -1.09
N THR A 90 -9.79 1.94 -1.53
CA THR A 90 -8.55 2.45 -0.94
C THR A 90 -8.67 3.94 -0.62
N ILE A 91 -8.38 4.30 0.61
CA ILE A 91 -8.18 5.68 1.06
C ILE A 91 -6.74 6.05 0.74
N LEU A 92 -6.52 6.96 -0.21
CA LEU A 92 -5.19 7.42 -0.60
C LEU A 92 -4.86 8.72 0.12
N CYS A 93 -3.76 8.71 0.88
CA CYS A 93 -3.24 9.87 1.57
C CYS A 93 -1.98 10.40 0.86
N SER A 94 -1.74 11.70 0.95
CA SER A 94 -0.57 12.35 0.37
C SER A 94 0.76 11.98 1.04
N GLY A 95 0.71 11.40 2.23
CA GLY A 95 1.86 10.97 3.03
C GLY A 95 1.42 10.37 4.34
N PHE A 96 2.40 10.02 5.18
CA PHE A 96 2.15 9.45 6.49
C PHE A 96 2.00 10.55 7.55
N ASP A 97 0.84 10.60 8.18
CA ASP A 97 0.54 11.41 9.37
C ASP A 97 -0.24 10.51 10.36
N PRO A 98 0.32 10.19 11.52
CA PRO A 98 -0.30 9.28 12.47
C PRO A 98 -1.58 9.86 13.12
N ASN A 99 -1.70 11.17 13.26
CA ASN A 99 -2.92 11.80 13.79
C ASN A 99 -4.05 11.76 12.74
N ALA A 100 -3.73 12.13 11.50
CA ALA A 100 -4.66 12.00 10.39
C ALA A 100 -5.07 10.53 10.16
N TRP A 101 -4.18 9.57 10.43
CA TRP A 101 -4.50 8.14 10.32
C TRP A 101 -5.68 7.76 11.22
N TRP A 102 -5.68 8.17 12.49
CA TRP A 102 -6.77 7.89 13.42
C TRP A 102 -8.10 8.50 12.96
N THR A 103 -8.06 9.78 12.58
CA THR A 103 -9.24 10.51 12.12
C THR A 103 -9.84 9.88 10.86
N LEU A 104 -9.02 9.65 9.83
CA LEU A 104 -9.50 9.12 8.56
C LEU A 104 -9.93 7.66 8.66
N THR A 105 -9.23 6.85 9.48
CA THR A 105 -9.61 5.44 9.70
C THR A 105 -11.00 5.32 10.30
N THR A 106 -11.34 6.17 11.27
CA THR A 106 -12.67 6.19 11.88
C THR A 106 -13.72 6.76 10.95
N GLN A 107 -13.46 7.91 10.35
CA GLN A 107 -14.44 8.61 9.50
C GLN A 107 -14.78 7.86 8.21
N LEU A 108 -13.81 7.17 7.62
CA LEU A 108 -13.95 6.50 6.33
C LEU A 108 -14.08 4.98 6.45
N GLY A 109 -14.13 4.45 7.67
CA GLY A 109 -14.37 3.05 7.93
C GLY A 109 -13.28 2.11 7.39
N ALA A 110 -11.99 2.49 7.53
CA ALA A 110 -10.91 1.63 7.10
C ALA A 110 -10.93 0.29 7.84
N THR A 111 -10.79 -0.82 7.11
CA THR A 111 -10.83 -2.17 7.65
C THR A 111 -9.47 -2.82 7.76
N TRP A 112 -8.47 -2.30 7.05
CA TRP A 112 -7.11 -2.79 7.10
C TRP A 112 -6.10 -1.74 6.61
N TYR A 113 -4.83 -1.95 6.94
CA TYR A 113 -3.74 -1.18 6.42
C TYR A 113 -2.44 -1.99 6.36
N TYR A 114 -1.49 -1.51 5.55
CA TYR A 114 -0.16 -2.06 5.39
C TYR A 114 0.86 -0.97 5.64
N ALA A 115 1.77 -1.17 6.61
CA ALA A 115 2.74 -0.16 7.02
C ALA A 115 4.06 -0.77 7.51
N ALA A 116 5.11 0.06 7.58
CA ALA A 116 6.39 -0.30 8.16
C ALA A 116 6.34 -0.26 9.71
N PRO A 117 7.25 -0.97 10.42
CA PRO A 117 7.29 -0.98 11.88
C PRO A 117 7.33 0.42 12.50
N THR A 118 8.08 1.35 11.92
CA THR A 118 8.15 2.74 12.39
C THR A 118 6.81 3.46 12.31
N MET A 119 6.01 3.17 11.28
CA MET A 119 4.66 3.72 11.15
C MET A 119 3.72 3.11 12.18
N HIS A 120 3.80 1.79 12.42
CA HIS A 120 3.02 1.13 13.47
C HIS A 120 3.28 1.75 14.85
N HIS A 121 4.54 1.97 15.22
CA HIS A 121 4.89 2.64 16.47
C HIS A 121 4.32 4.05 16.56
N ALA A 122 4.41 4.83 15.47
CA ALA A 122 3.88 6.19 15.46
C ALA A 122 2.34 6.22 15.58
N ILE A 123 1.63 5.29 14.94
CA ILE A 123 0.18 5.13 15.06
C ILE A 123 -0.19 4.79 16.51
N LEU A 124 0.50 3.84 17.14
CA LEU A 124 0.25 3.48 18.54
C LEU A 124 0.53 4.65 19.50
N ALA A 125 1.64 5.36 19.29
CA ALA A 125 2.04 6.51 20.13
C ALA A 125 1.08 7.70 20.00
N SER A 126 0.41 7.86 18.86
CA SER A 126 -0.55 8.95 18.61
C SER A 126 -2.01 8.55 18.89
N LYS A 127 -2.21 7.40 19.57
CA LYS A 127 -3.57 6.96 19.92
C LYS A 127 -4.28 8.05 20.72
N PRO A 128 -5.47 8.52 20.31
CA PRO A 128 -6.26 9.47 21.06
C PRO A 128 -6.59 8.95 22.46
N ALA A 129 -6.57 9.83 23.47
CA ALA A 129 -6.92 9.47 24.84
C ALA A 129 -8.38 8.97 24.94
N GLU A 130 -9.25 9.58 24.17
CA GLU A 130 -10.64 9.17 24.02
C GLU A 130 -10.94 8.91 22.56
N ILE A 131 -11.34 7.71 22.24
CA ILE A 131 -11.96 7.37 20.95
C ILE A 131 -13.46 7.49 21.20
N ASP A 132 -14.14 8.36 20.44
CA ASP A 132 -15.59 8.50 20.54
C ASP A 132 -16.25 7.12 20.51
N PRO A 133 -16.98 6.71 21.56
CA PRO A 133 -17.64 5.41 21.62
C PRO A 133 -18.61 5.15 20.47
N SER A 134 -19.11 6.21 19.81
CA SER A 134 -19.95 6.11 18.62
C SER A 134 -19.15 5.75 17.35
N THR A 135 -17.85 5.97 17.37
CA THR A 135 -16.93 5.63 16.26
C THR A 135 -16.28 4.28 16.51
N GLN A 136 -16.84 3.24 15.93
CA GLN A 136 -16.25 1.92 16.01
C GLN A 136 -15.09 1.78 15.02
N LEU A 137 -13.86 1.62 15.55
CA LEU A 137 -12.73 1.21 14.72
C LEU A 137 -13.04 -0.12 14.03
N GLN A 138 -12.96 -0.13 12.70
CA GLN A 138 -13.29 -1.31 11.90
C GLN A 138 -12.06 -2.09 11.44
N ILE A 139 -10.87 -1.76 11.95
CA ILE A 139 -9.62 -2.44 11.59
C ILE A 139 -9.71 -3.92 11.99
N ARG A 140 -9.62 -4.82 11.00
CA ARG A 140 -9.66 -6.28 11.17
C ARG A 140 -8.34 -6.94 10.78
N MET A 141 -7.50 -6.24 10.03
CA MET A 141 -6.22 -6.77 9.57
C MET A 141 -5.17 -5.66 9.50
N ILE A 142 -3.98 -5.98 9.99
CA ILE A 142 -2.80 -5.14 9.88
C ILE A 142 -1.70 -5.95 9.22
N CYS A 143 -1.12 -5.44 8.13
CA CYS A 143 -0.02 -6.09 7.44
C CYS A 143 1.27 -5.29 7.65
N ASN A 144 2.34 -5.99 8.01
CA ASN A 144 3.65 -5.37 8.23
C ASN A 144 4.46 -5.30 6.93
N ALA A 145 5.21 -4.23 6.77
CA ALA A 145 6.02 -3.92 5.59
C ALA A 145 7.50 -3.75 5.92
N ALA A 146 8.34 -3.99 4.91
CA ALA A 146 9.73 -3.50 4.79
C ALA A 146 10.70 -3.69 5.98
N GLY A 147 10.29 -4.31 7.05
CA GLY A 147 11.11 -4.57 8.23
C GLY A 147 10.58 -5.73 9.05
N GLY A 148 11.44 -6.31 9.89
CA GLY A 148 11.03 -7.38 10.80
C GLY A 148 9.95 -6.90 11.79
N LEU A 149 8.86 -7.61 11.88
CA LEU A 149 7.83 -7.38 12.88
C LEU A 149 8.27 -8.04 14.21
N LEU A 150 8.65 -7.25 15.17
CA LEU A 150 9.00 -7.76 16.50
C LEU A 150 7.74 -8.32 17.20
N PRO A 151 7.88 -9.44 17.95
CA PRO A 151 6.74 -10.03 18.66
C PRO A 151 6.05 -9.05 19.62
N SER A 152 6.80 -8.20 20.30
CA SER A 152 6.26 -7.16 21.19
C SER A 152 5.33 -6.19 20.44
N LEU A 153 5.77 -5.67 19.30
CA LEU A 153 4.97 -4.77 18.47
C LEU A 153 3.73 -5.49 17.92
N ALA A 154 3.88 -6.73 17.45
CA ALA A 154 2.75 -7.51 16.98
C ALA A 154 1.68 -7.73 18.06
N ASN A 155 2.11 -8.00 19.31
CA ASN A 155 1.20 -8.18 20.43
C ASN A 155 0.51 -6.88 20.84
N GLU A 156 1.22 -5.75 20.81
CA GLU A 156 0.66 -4.43 21.09
C GLU A 156 -0.40 -4.04 20.04
N LEU A 157 -0.12 -4.28 18.76
CA LEU A 157 -1.09 -4.05 17.68
C LEU A 157 -2.34 -4.92 17.85
N ARG A 158 -2.17 -6.23 18.17
CA ARG A 158 -3.30 -7.12 18.42
C ARG A 158 -4.14 -6.67 19.61
N ALA A 159 -3.48 -6.27 20.70
CA ALA A 159 -4.17 -5.80 21.89
C ALA A 159 -4.93 -4.48 21.65
N THR A 160 -4.34 -3.56 20.85
CA THR A 160 -4.94 -2.25 20.57
C THR A 160 -6.12 -2.34 19.63
N PHE A 161 -6.02 -3.14 18.58
CA PHE A 161 -7.01 -3.19 17.48
C PHE A 161 -7.90 -4.43 17.49
N ASN A 162 -7.61 -5.40 18.34
CA ASN A 162 -8.31 -6.70 18.37
C ASN A 162 -8.42 -7.33 16.96
N CYS A 163 -7.32 -7.37 16.22
CA CYS A 163 -7.31 -7.74 14.81
C CYS A 163 -6.19 -8.74 14.46
N THR A 164 -6.27 -9.30 13.26
CA THR A 164 -5.19 -10.13 12.70
C THR A 164 -3.99 -9.26 12.32
N VAL A 165 -2.80 -9.65 12.75
CA VAL A 165 -1.54 -8.99 12.39
C VAL A 165 -0.68 -9.96 11.60
N LEU A 166 -0.40 -9.60 10.33
CA LEU A 166 0.30 -10.44 9.36
C LEU A 166 1.70 -9.88 9.08
N PRO A 167 2.76 -10.62 9.36
CA PRO A 167 4.07 -10.31 8.82
C PRO A 167 4.06 -10.57 7.31
N SER A 168 4.74 -9.73 6.53
CA SER A 168 4.94 -9.98 5.12
C SER A 168 6.39 -9.74 4.73
N TYR A 169 6.88 -10.57 3.84
CA TYR A 169 8.18 -10.42 3.21
C TYR A 169 8.00 -9.96 1.76
N GLY A 170 9.00 -9.29 1.22
CA GLY A 170 9.04 -8.90 -0.17
C GLY A 170 10.13 -7.86 -0.42
N MET A 171 10.52 -7.76 -1.66
CA MET A 171 11.48 -6.78 -2.16
C MET A 171 10.98 -6.24 -3.50
N THR A 172 11.50 -5.11 -3.92
CA THR A 172 11.07 -4.49 -5.18
C THR A 172 11.24 -5.46 -6.36
N GLU A 173 12.34 -6.19 -6.40
CA GLU A 173 12.70 -7.06 -7.53
C GLU A 173 11.82 -8.30 -7.69
N CYS A 174 11.12 -8.74 -6.66
CA CYS A 174 10.34 -9.98 -6.75
C CYS A 174 8.83 -9.80 -6.60
N MET A 175 8.33 -8.57 -6.55
CA MET A 175 6.93 -8.29 -6.24
C MET A 175 6.52 -8.87 -4.87
N PRO A 176 5.31 -8.64 -4.37
CA PRO A 176 4.90 -9.29 -3.15
C PRO A 176 4.90 -10.82 -3.34
N ILE A 177 5.70 -11.45 -2.55
CA ILE A 177 5.70 -12.91 -2.38
C ILE A 177 4.75 -13.22 -1.22
#